data_29b5e6034b67c748cba561121fa164cc
#
_entry.id   29b5e6034b67c748cba561121fa164cc
#
_cell.length_a   1.000
_cell.length_b   1.000
_cell.length_c   1.000
_cell.angle_alpha   90.00
_cell.angle_beta   90.00
_cell.angle_gamma   90.00
#
_symmetry.space_group_name_H-M   'P 1'
#
loop_
_entity.id
_entity.type
_entity.pdbx_description
1 polymer ?
#
loop_
_entity_poly.entity_id
_entity_poly.type
_entity_poly.pdbx_seq_one_letter_code
_entity_poly.pdbx_strand_id
1 'polypeptide(L)'
;MNSAYRRRRLAATALAAALAGTGLTVAAAPAAHAAASDAVAKLPITSYSAMAVDSAHQRVYVADSNLGSYDYPGLIAVYDFEGQRITTISTQQHISGLALNADGSTLYVGGRQVIWRYDTSTYQSNGLYVATDTCGRSLAFSGGTVYFTTPYSYYTAQCDTALTNLDSYVPATNTAPRTNWQDYGKLQLESGPGDRMLMGQPLNSQAANPFLTVYDTSEGTLVRNAARRFADADGQGALDLKDMAFSADGSKVAVADAAAGTRLLNTTDLSDAETGYAALPAGATASAVAFSGDGKYIARGASATGATPDLLVQPADPADSTAPLEFAFEGSLDGDRVAPRGMEWSADGSRLFTVTTNAAGNQFWLHVIQPPAVQYDVRLNTTLTHSPTQAVAGEPLSVRGRLEYDGPAPAEPLKVRATRTDADGVHDLGTFTVKDDGSYTVLDEPGLVGDATYTVSYLGDLTHRPATDVTHTVTVGKAPTSIALTAPAEASLSTGVRITGTFTAQGKTLPDRAVLKVERTDRLGTGTLSSVTVAADGTFTIDDIPRTRRETTYKVSWPGDDLHEASTASATVYVTR
;
A
#
# COMPACT_ATOMS: atom_id res chain seq x y z
N MET A 1 -27.69 -72.07 -1.00
CA MET A 1 -26.27 -72.24 -1.33
C MET A 1 -25.52 -71.06 -0.76
N ASN A 2 -24.65 -71.41 0.16
CA ASN A 2 -23.84 -70.58 1.06
C ASN A 2 -22.89 -69.60 0.37
N SER A 3 -22.69 -68.43 0.97
CA SER A 3 -21.34 -67.97 1.29
C SER A 3 -21.36 -66.82 2.30
N ALA A 4 -20.71 -67.05 3.41
CA ALA A 4 -20.59 -66.17 4.55
C ALA A 4 -19.43 -65.12 4.35
N TYR A 5 -19.67 -63.86 4.71
CA TYR A 5 -18.63 -62.84 4.83
C TYR A 5 -18.18 -62.72 6.30
N ARG A 6 -16.94 -63.17 6.57
CA ARG A 6 -16.27 -63.05 7.88
C ARG A 6 -15.76 -61.61 8.10
N ARG A 7 -16.25 -60.99 9.15
CA ARG A 7 -15.65 -59.79 9.76
C ARG A 7 -14.41 -60.20 10.58
N ARG A 8 -13.26 -59.67 10.26
CA ARG A 8 -12.07 -59.71 11.13
C ARG A 8 -12.05 -58.44 11.99
N ARG A 9 -12.19 -58.61 13.30
CA ARG A 9 -11.84 -57.63 14.32
C ARG A 9 -10.35 -57.82 14.63
N LEU A 10 -9.56 -56.75 14.53
CA LEU A 10 -8.20 -56.71 15.09
C LEU A 10 -8.28 -56.08 16.49
N ALA A 11 -7.93 -56.84 17.48
CA ALA A 11 -7.73 -56.40 18.86
C ALA A 11 -6.33 -55.79 18.99
N ALA A 12 -6.24 -54.57 19.48
CA ALA A 12 -5.00 -53.95 19.89
C ALA A 12 -4.71 -54.32 21.35
N THR A 13 -3.66 -55.08 21.59
CA THR A 13 -3.15 -55.44 22.91
C THR A 13 -2.25 -54.30 23.42
N ALA A 14 -2.63 -53.71 24.55
CA ALA A 14 -1.79 -52.78 25.29
C ALA A 14 -0.66 -53.53 25.99
N LEU A 15 0.58 -53.13 25.73
CA LEU A 15 1.76 -53.59 26.49
C LEU A 15 2.16 -52.44 27.42
N ALA A 16 1.90 -52.60 28.72
CA ALA A 16 2.41 -51.74 29.77
C ALA A 16 3.81 -52.26 30.16
N ALA A 17 4.84 -51.47 29.88
CA ALA A 17 6.18 -51.67 30.45
C ALA A 17 6.46 -50.52 31.41
N ALA A 18 6.54 -50.84 32.70
CA ALA A 18 7.05 -49.96 33.75
C ALA A 18 8.58 -49.86 33.63
N LEU A 19 9.11 -48.65 33.45
CA LEU A 19 10.50 -48.32 33.69
C LEU A 19 10.56 -47.20 34.71
N ALA A 20 11.10 -47.53 35.86
CA ALA A 20 11.40 -46.62 36.95
C ALA A 20 12.67 -45.82 36.63
N GLY A 21 12.61 -44.52 36.86
CA GLY A 21 13.69 -43.69 37.39
C GLY A 21 14.81 -43.28 36.46
N THR A 22 14.71 -42.10 35.90
CA THR A 22 15.70 -41.01 35.97
C THR A 22 14.98 -39.74 35.49
N GLY A 23 14.98 -38.70 36.34
CA GLY A 23 14.32 -37.44 36.06
C GLY A 23 14.97 -36.71 34.87
N LEU A 24 14.40 -36.88 33.69
CA LEU A 24 14.54 -35.95 32.59
C LEU A 24 13.38 -34.94 32.72
N THR A 25 13.69 -33.76 33.21
CA THR A 25 12.82 -32.59 32.97
C THR A 25 12.80 -32.39 31.48
N VAL A 26 11.74 -32.89 30.82
CA VAL A 26 11.39 -32.44 29.48
C VAL A 26 11.03 -30.99 29.65
N ALA A 27 11.96 -30.09 29.32
CA ALA A 27 11.61 -28.71 29.04
C ALA A 27 10.51 -28.77 27.97
N ALA A 28 9.30 -28.38 28.35
CA ALA A 28 8.24 -28.17 27.36
C ALA A 28 8.83 -27.23 26.32
N ALA A 29 9.00 -27.72 25.10
CA ALA A 29 9.29 -26.85 23.98
C ALA A 29 8.19 -25.77 24.00
N PRO A 30 8.53 -24.48 23.91
CA PRO A 30 7.53 -23.45 23.77
C PRO A 30 6.63 -23.87 22.60
N ALA A 31 5.32 -23.84 22.82
CA ALA A 31 4.37 -24.09 21.76
C ALA A 31 4.79 -23.21 20.58
N ALA A 32 5.08 -23.82 19.44
CA ALA A 32 5.33 -23.08 18.23
C ALA A 32 4.06 -22.25 18.01
N HIS A 33 4.13 -20.95 18.26
CA HIS A 33 3.06 -20.05 17.90
C HIS A 33 2.95 -20.16 16.38
N ALA A 34 1.75 -20.51 15.89
CA ALA A 34 1.48 -20.47 14.46
C ALA A 34 1.89 -19.10 13.95
N ALA A 35 2.70 -19.06 12.91
CA ALA A 35 3.06 -17.81 12.27
C ALA A 35 1.75 -17.09 11.89
N ALA A 36 1.65 -15.81 12.24
CA ALA A 36 0.52 -15.01 11.85
C ALA A 36 0.50 -14.95 10.32
N SER A 37 -0.67 -15.11 9.72
CA SER A 37 -0.84 -15.02 8.28
C SER A 37 -1.48 -13.68 7.92
N ASP A 38 -0.90 -12.95 6.99
CA ASP A 38 -1.54 -11.84 6.29
C ASP A 38 -1.99 -12.34 4.92
N ALA A 39 -3.31 -12.35 4.68
CA ALA A 39 -3.84 -12.58 3.36
C ALA A 39 -4.20 -11.25 2.73
N VAL A 40 -3.65 -10.98 1.54
CA VAL A 40 -3.83 -9.72 0.81
C VAL A 40 -4.59 -9.97 -0.48
N ALA A 41 -5.70 -9.25 -0.68
CA ALA A 41 -6.49 -9.32 -1.89
C ALA A 41 -6.64 -7.94 -2.54
N LYS A 42 -6.25 -7.79 -3.81
CA LYS A 42 -6.55 -6.57 -4.57
C LYS A 42 -8.06 -6.46 -4.79
N LEU A 43 -8.63 -5.32 -4.38
CA LEU A 43 -10.06 -5.07 -4.49
C LEU A 43 -10.43 -4.63 -5.92
N PRO A 44 -11.57 -5.11 -6.47
CA PRO A 44 -12.07 -4.71 -7.78
C PRO A 44 -12.86 -3.40 -7.70
N ILE A 45 -12.39 -2.43 -6.92
CA ILE A 45 -13.06 -1.13 -6.68
C ILE A 45 -12.13 0.02 -7.08
N THR A 46 -12.72 1.15 -7.41
CA THR A 46 -12.03 2.38 -7.79
C THR A 46 -12.16 3.49 -6.75
N SER A 47 -13.13 3.34 -5.84
CA SER A 47 -13.32 4.22 -4.70
C SER A 47 -13.92 3.43 -3.53
N TYR A 48 -13.37 3.60 -2.34
CA TYR A 48 -13.84 2.91 -1.15
C TYR A 48 -14.98 3.69 -0.48
N SER A 49 -16.07 3.01 -0.15
CA SER A 49 -17.23 3.58 0.56
C SER A 49 -17.36 3.08 1.99
N ALA A 50 -17.50 1.78 2.16
CA ALA A 50 -17.76 1.16 3.43
C ALA A 50 -17.29 -0.30 3.44
N MET A 51 -17.06 -0.82 4.63
CA MET A 51 -16.88 -2.24 4.91
C MET A 51 -17.90 -2.69 5.95
N ALA A 52 -18.29 -3.96 5.91
CA ALA A 52 -19.08 -4.61 6.95
C ALA A 52 -18.59 -6.04 7.12
N VAL A 53 -18.41 -6.49 8.37
CA VAL A 53 -17.92 -7.82 8.72
C VAL A 53 -19.05 -8.65 9.33
N ASP A 54 -19.44 -9.71 8.64
CA ASP A 54 -20.39 -10.71 9.12
C ASP A 54 -19.65 -11.88 9.77
N SER A 55 -19.49 -11.79 11.06
CA SER A 55 -18.79 -12.84 11.83
C SER A 55 -19.60 -14.14 11.94
N ALA A 56 -20.92 -14.07 11.82
CA ALA A 56 -21.77 -15.25 11.89
C ALA A 56 -21.59 -16.17 10.68
N HIS A 57 -21.42 -15.58 9.51
CA HIS A 57 -21.24 -16.33 8.25
C HIS A 57 -19.80 -16.26 7.71
N GLN A 58 -18.87 -15.61 8.44
CA GLN A 58 -17.47 -15.42 8.04
C GLN A 58 -17.35 -14.73 6.66
N ARG A 59 -17.96 -13.55 6.53
CA ARG A 59 -17.97 -12.75 5.29
C ARG A 59 -17.54 -11.33 5.55
N VAL A 60 -16.83 -10.77 4.57
CA VAL A 60 -16.45 -9.37 4.53
C VAL A 60 -17.03 -8.75 3.27
N TYR A 61 -17.79 -7.69 3.44
CA TYR A 61 -18.40 -6.92 2.37
C TYR A 61 -17.65 -5.61 2.21
N VAL A 62 -17.10 -5.34 1.03
CA VAL A 62 -16.38 -4.09 0.73
C VAL A 62 -17.06 -3.39 -0.44
N ALA A 63 -17.53 -2.18 -0.22
CA ALA A 63 -18.31 -1.42 -1.19
C ALA A 63 -17.49 -0.36 -1.93
N ASP A 64 -17.73 -0.27 -3.25
CA ASP A 64 -17.29 0.82 -4.12
C ASP A 64 -18.34 1.93 -4.13
N SER A 65 -17.94 3.16 -3.81
CA SER A 65 -18.84 4.31 -3.90
C SER A 65 -19.10 4.76 -5.32
N ASN A 66 -18.19 4.47 -6.26
CA ASN A 66 -18.23 4.94 -7.64
C ASN A 66 -18.67 6.42 -7.79
N LEU A 67 -17.95 7.31 -7.11
CA LEU A 67 -18.28 8.74 -6.99
C LEU A 67 -18.29 9.52 -8.33
N GLY A 68 -17.92 8.88 -9.45
CA GLY A 68 -17.83 9.54 -10.76
C GLY A 68 -19.17 9.95 -11.37
N SER A 69 -20.27 9.28 -11.02
CA SER A 69 -21.64 9.64 -11.46
C SER A 69 -22.67 8.91 -10.59
N TYR A 70 -23.74 9.61 -10.25
CA TYR A 70 -24.86 9.06 -9.48
C TYR A 70 -25.61 7.92 -10.18
N ASP A 71 -25.44 7.77 -11.50
CA ASP A 71 -26.14 6.79 -12.33
C ASP A 71 -25.31 5.53 -12.64
N TYR A 72 -24.06 5.45 -12.13
CA TYR A 72 -23.25 4.24 -12.29
C TYR A 72 -23.57 3.20 -11.23
N PRO A 73 -23.64 1.92 -11.62
CA PRO A 73 -23.86 0.83 -10.66
C PRO A 73 -22.69 0.78 -9.65
N GLY A 74 -23.04 0.64 -8.37
CA GLY A 74 -22.10 0.34 -7.32
C GLY A 74 -21.75 -1.15 -7.31
N LEU A 75 -20.65 -1.49 -6.67
CA LEU A 75 -20.14 -2.84 -6.50
C LEU A 75 -19.90 -3.13 -5.02
N ILE A 76 -20.34 -4.32 -4.57
CA ILE A 76 -19.91 -4.87 -3.28
C ILE A 76 -19.11 -6.12 -3.57
N ALA A 77 -17.85 -6.15 -3.23
CA ALA A 77 -17.03 -7.35 -3.28
C ALA A 77 -17.18 -8.12 -1.96
N VAL A 78 -17.45 -9.42 -2.05
CA VAL A 78 -17.67 -10.30 -0.91
C VAL A 78 -16.50 -11.26 -0.79
N TYR A 79 -15.88 -11.30 0.39
CA TYR A 79 -14.72 -12.14 0.71
C TYR A 79 -15.06 -13.07 1.88
N ASP A 80 -14.34 -14.19 1.96
CA ASP A 80 -14.28 -14.99 3.19
C ASP A 80 -13.25 -14.42 4.18
N PHE A 81 -13.14 -15.06 5.34
CA PHE A 81 -12.20 -14.65 6.39
C PHE A 81 -10.73 -15.01 6.08
N GLU A 82 -10.49 -15.72 5.01
CA GLU A 82 -9.16 -16.03 4.45
C GLU A 82 -8.76 -15.05 3.31
N GLY A 83 -9.61 -14.04 3.02
CA GLY A 83 -9.35 -13.05 1.97
C GLY A 83 -9.61 -13.54 0.56
N GLN A 84 -10.29 -14.70 0.38
CA GLN A 84 -10.65 -15.20 -0.93
C GLN A 84 -11.99 -14.59 -1.38
N ARG A 85 -12.01 -14.04 -2.60
CA ARG A 85 -13.25 -13.45 -3.13
C ARG A 85 -14.27 -14.53 -3.47
N ILE A 86 -15.43 -14.44 -2.84
CA ILE A 86 -16.56 -15.35 -3.04
C ILE A 86 -17.40 -14.91 -4.24
N THR A 87 -17.81 -13.64 -4.25
CA THR A 87 -18.72 -13.09 -5.27
C THR A 87 -18.64 -11.57 -5.31
N THR A 88 -19.41 -10.98 -6.20
CA THR A 88 -19.68 -9.54 -6.24
C THR A 88 -21.19 -9.31 -6.37
N ILE A 89 -21.70 -8.31 -5.66
CA ILE A 89 -23.08 -7.84 -5.77
C ILE A 89 -23.03 -6.50 -6.51
N SER A 90 -23.76 -6.40 -7.63
CA SER A 90 -23.90 -5.14 -8.36
C SER A 90 -25.21 -4.47 -7.97
N THR A 91 -25.15 -3.20 -7.59
CA THR A 91 -26.33 -2.36 -7.34
C THR A 91 -26.64 -1.52 -8.58
N GLN A 92 -27.85 -0.98 -8.65
CA GLN A 92 -28.24 -0.12 -9.79
C GLN A 92 -27.71 1.31 -9.68
N GLN A 93 -27.18 1.70 -8.51
CA GLN A 93 -26.73 3.05 -8.19
C GLN A 93 -25.51 3.00 -7.29
N HIS A 94 -24.85 4.14 -7.09
CA HIS A 94 -23.73 4.26 -6.15
C HIS A 94 -24.11 3.81 -4.74
N ILE A 95 -23.12 3.35 -3.99
CA ILE A 95 -23.29 2.88 -2.62
C ILE A 95 -22.78 3.94 -1.65
N SER A 96 -23.61 4.35 -0.69
CA SER A 96 -23.27 5.34 0.31
C SER A 96 -22.84 4.73 1.66
N GLY A 97 -23.25 3.50 1.96
CA GLY A 97 -22.90 2.82 3.20
C GLY A 97 -23.44 1.39 3.25
N LEU A 98 -22.92 0.63 4.20
CA LEU A 98 -23.32 -0.73 4.52
C LEU A 98 -23.67 -0.83 6.00
N ALA A 99 -24.65 -1.67 6.34
CA ALA A 99 -24.91 -2.08 7.71
C ALA A 99 -25.49 -3.51 7.73
N LEU A 100 -25.10 -4.32 8.70
CA LEU A 100 -25.67 -5.65 8.95
C LEU A 100 -26.68 -5.59 10.08
N ASN A 101 -27.73 -6.41 10.01
CA ASN A 101 -28.55 -6.63 11.19
C ASN A 101 -27.79 -7.49 12.22
N ALA A 102 -28.34 -7.57 13.43
CA ALA A 102 -27.64 -8.16 14.58
C ALA A 102 -27.26 -9.65 14.40
N ASP A 103 -28.03 -10.41 13.63
CA ASP A 103 -27.74 -11.83 13.37
C ASP A 103 -26.96 -12.08 12.06
N GLY A 104 -26.58 -11.01 11.35
CA GLY A 104 -25.85 -11.10 10.09
C GLY A 104 -26.66 -11.60 8.89
N SER A 105 -27.96 -11.88 9.03
CA SER A 105 -28.79 -12.46 7.96
C SER A 105 -29.17 -11.47 6.85
N THR A 106 -29.10 -10.17 7.13
CA THR A 106 -29.48 -9.12 6.18
C THR A 106 -28.43 -8.02 6.12
N LEU A 107 -27.94 -7.76 4.91
CA LEU A 107 -27.10 -6.62 4.58
C LEU A 107 -27.96 -5.47 4.05
N TYR A 108 -27.96 -4.34 4.74
CA TYR A 108 -28.54 -3.10 4.28
C TYR A 108 -27.51 -2.29 3.49
N VAL A 109 -27.91 -1.84 2.31
CA VAL A 109 -27.06 -1.10 1.38
C VAL A 109 -27.72 0.22 1.05
N GLY A 110 -27.12 1.31 1.46
CA GLY A 110 -27.56 2.66 1.14
C GLY A 110 -27.16 3.06 -0.27
N GLY A 111 -28.12 3.52 -1.06
CA GLY A 111 -27.90 4.10 -2.37
C GLY A 111 -28.65 5.42 -2.52
N ARG A 112 -28.69 5.95 -3.71
CA ARG A 112 -29.46 7.15 -3.99
C ARG A 112 -30.96 6.83 -3.92
N GLN A 113 -31.69 7.48 -2.98
CA GLN A 113 -33.13 7.33 -2.80
C GLN A 113 -33.60 5.93 -2.40
N VAL A 114 -32.70 5.06 -1.98
CA VAL A 114 -33.03 3.66 -1.68
C VAL A 114 -32.11 3.07 -0.62
N ILE A 115 -32.68 2.19 0.21
CA ILE A 115 -31.95 1.24 1.01
C ILE A 115 -32.36 -0.15 0.53
N TRP A 116 -31.43 -0.87 -0.11
CA TRP A 116 -31.65 -2.27 -0.48
C TRP A 116 -31.43 -3.17 0.72
N ARG A 117 -32.13 -4.28 0.71
CA ARG A 117 -31.91 -5.40 1.62
C ARG A 117 -31.42 -6.60 0.81
N TYR A 118 -30.30 -7.14 1.22
CA TYR A 118 -29.75 -8.36 0.63
C TYR A 118 -29.73 -9.45 1.69
N ASP A 119 -30.18 -10.64 1.30
CA ASP A 119 -30.01 -11.85 2.07
C ASP A 119 -28.53 -12.28 1.98
N THR A 120 -27.85 -12.44 3.12
CA THR A 120 -26.41 -12.70 3.17
C THR A 120 -26.05 -14.13 2.80
N SER A 121 -27.00 -15.06 2.82
CA SER A 121 -26.78 -16.45 2.42
C SER A 121 -26.86 -16.65 0.90
N THR A 122 -27.73 -15.88 0.23
CA THR A 122 -27.99 -16.01 -1.21
C THR A 122 -27.40 -14.86 -2.03
N TYR A 123 -27.03 -13.76 -1.39
CA TYR A 123 -26.58 -12.51 -2.02
C TYR A 123 -27.63 -11.87 -2.95
N GLN A 124 -28.89 -12.24 -2.80
CA GLN A 124 -30.00 -11.72 -3.59
C GLN A 124 -30.73 -10.61 -2.84
N SER A 125 -31.17 -9.60 -3.58
CA SER A 125 -32.05 -8.57 -3.01
C SER A 125 -33.38 -9.18 -2.60
N ASN A 126 -33.73 -9.05 -1.33
CA ASN A 126 -35.02 -9.48 -0.78
C ASN A 126 -35.98 -8.32 -0.47
N GLY A 127 -35.67 -7.14 -0.99
CA GLY A 127 -36.53 -5.97 -0.89
C GLY A 127 -35.74 -4.66 -0.89
N LEU A 128 -36.49 -3.58 -0.91
CA LEU A 128 -35.95 -2.23 -0.81
C LEU A 128 -36.92 -1.33 -0.04
N TYR A 129 -36.34 -0.30 0.58
CA TYR A 129 -37.07 0.85 1.11
C TYR A 129 -36.72 2.08 0.25
N VAL A 130 -37.74 2.78 -0.24
CA VAL A 130 -37.54 4.03 -0.99
C VAL A 130 -37.36 5.17 0.01
N ALA A 131 -36.16 5.76 0.01
CA ALA A 131 -35.83 6.94 0.81
C ALA A 131 -35.66 8.17 -0.08
N THR A 132 -35.60 9.35 0.51
CA THR A 132 -34.95 10.48 -0.13
C THR A 132 -33.45 10.18 -0.27
N ASP A 133 -32.72 10.94 -1.10
CA ASP A 133 -31.28 10.66 -1.31
C ASP A 133 -30.54 10.36 -0.01
N THR A 134 -29.76 9.28 0.01
CA THR A 134 -28.86 8.99 1.14
C THR A 134 -27.55 9.72 0.97
N CYS A 135 -26.98 10.21 2.08
CA CYS A 135 -25.77 11.03 2.08
C CYS A 135 -24.58 10.30 2.66
N GLY A 136 -23.58 10.07 1.82
CA GLY A 136 -22.28 9.65 2.28
C GLY A 136 -22.22 8.26 2.93
N ARG A 137 -21.25 8.03 3.79
CA ARG A 137 -20.94 6.75 4.47
C ARG A 137 -21.73 6.58 5.77
N SER A 138 -23.05 6.77 5.73
CA SER A 138 -23.85 6.99 6.92
C SER A 138 -25.01 6.03 6.98
N LEU A 139 -24.71 4.76 7.24
CA LEU A 139 -25.68 3.74 7.56
C LEU A 139 -25.27 3.04 8.86
N ALA A 140 -26.22 2.87 9.79
CA ALA A 140 -26.02 2.11 11.02
C ALA A 140 -27.27 1.30 11.32
N PHE A 141 -27.10 0.07 11.83
CA PHE A 141 -28.19 -0.75 12.33
C PHE A 141 -28.08 -0.85 13.86
N SER A 142 -29.08 -0.35 14.58
CA SER A 142 -29.07 -0.36 16.03
C SER A 142 -30.50 -0.42 16.56
N GLY A 143 -30.76 -1.17 17.64
CA GLY A 143 -32.09 -1.30 18.24
C GLY A 143 -33.18 -1.80 17.24
N GLY A 144 -32.80 -2.69 16.30
CA GLY A 144 -33.73 -3.19 15.28
C GLY A 144 -34.08 -2.19 14.17
N THR A 145 -33.41 -1.06 14.09
CA THR A 145 -33.66 0.07 13.18
C THR A 145 -32.44 0.39 12.36
N VAL A 146 -32.63 0.67 11.07
CA VAL A 146 -31.60 1.23 10.19
C VAL A 146 -31.66 2.73 10.25
N TYR A 147 -30.58 3.37 10.72
CA TYR A 147 -30.40 4.83 10.72
C TYR A 147 -29.56 5.23 9.51
N PHE A 148 -29.92 6.33 8.89
CA PHE A 148 -29.22 6.83 7.69
C PHE A 148 -29.39 8.34 7.54
N THR A 149 -28.53 8.96 6.74
CA THR A 149 -28.59 10.41 6.52
C THR A 149 -29.15 10.73 5.15
N THR A 150 -29.93 11.80 5.06
CA THR A 150 -30.51 12.28 3.81
C THR A 150 -30.35 13.81 3.68
N PRO A 151 -30.23 14.36 2.45
CA PRO A 151 -30.23 15.82 2.27
C PRO A 151 -31.61 16.40 2.62
N TYR A 152 -31.62 17.57 3.26
CA TYR A 152 -32.87 18.26 3.61
C TYR A 152 -33.73 18.63 2.39
N SER A 153 -33.10 18.90 1.27
CA SER A 153 -33.77 19.34 0.06
C SER A 153 -33.39 18.47 -1.14
N TYR A 154 -34.38 17.96 -1.83
CA TYR A 154 -34.24 17.20 -3.06
C TYR A 154 -33.41 17.90 -4.17
N TYR A 155 -33.38 19.25 -4.14
CA TYR A 155 -32.70 20.06 -5.15
C TYR A 155 -31.21 20.31 -4.84
N THR A 156 -30.75 19.96 -3.64
CA THR A 156 -29.34 20.14 -3.23
C THR A 156 -28.67 18.79 -3.04
N ALA A 157 -28.32 18.14 -4.16
CA ALA A 157 -27.69 16.82 -4.18
C ALA A 157 -26.23 16.80 -3.60
N GLN A 158 -25.81 17.86 -2.90
CA GLN A 158 -24.46 17.96 -2.32
C GLN A 158 -24.53 17.76 -0.82
N CYS A 159 -24.30 16.52 -0.40
CA CYS A 159 -24.27 16.14 1.02
C CYS A 159 -23.15 16.83 1.82
N ASP A 160 -22.17 17.45 1.18
CA ASP A 160 -21.03 18.07 1.87
C ASP A 160 -21.31 19.45 2.42
N THR A 161 -22.31 20.15 1.86
CA THR A 161 -22.62 21.54 2.19
C THR A 161 -24.09 21.78 2.51
N ALA A 162 -24.94 20.76 2.32
CA ALA A 162 -26.39 20.87 2.54
C ALA A 162 -26.79 20.60 3.98
N LEU A 163 -27.93 21.11 4.38
CA LEU A 163 -28.61 20.67 5.60
C LEU A 163 -28.97 19.19 5.45
N THR A 164 -28.58 18.38 6.40
CA THR A 164 -28.72 16.92 6.41
C THR A 164 -29.69 16.50 7.50
N ASN A 165 -30.60 15.59 7.21
CA ASN A 165 -31.46 14.94 8.19
C ASN A 165 -30.85 13.61 8.61
N LEU A 166 -31.10 13.20 9.83
CA LEU A 166 -30.99 11.82 10.26
C LEU A 166 -32.37 11.19 10.14
N ASP A 167 -32.50 10.15 9.35
CA ASP A 167 -33.75 9.40 9.15
C ASP A 167 -33.60 7.96 9.65
N SER A 168 -34.72 7.25 9.75
CA SER A 168 -34.73 5.89 10.21
C SER A 168 -35.69 5.01 9.40
N TYR A 169 -35.38 3.71 9.35
CA TYR A 169 -36.21 2.68 8.75
C TYR A 169 -36.29 1.47 9.70
N VAL A 170 -37.50 1.07 10.06
CA VAL A 170 -37.78 -0.10 10.91
C VAL A 170 -38.17 -1.27 10.02
N PRO A 171 -37.27 -2.23 9.75
CA PRO A 171 -37.54 -3.35 8.81
C PRO A 171 -38.67 -4.24 9.23
N ALA A 172 -38.84 -4.49 10.53
CA ALA A 172 -39.87 -5.36 11.08
C ALA A 172 -41.30 -4.90 10.76
N THR A 173 -41.54 -3.59 10.73
CA THR A 173 -42.84 -2.98 10.44
C THR A 173 -42.92 -2.36 9.06
N ASN A 174 -41.79 -2.30 8.35
CA ASN A 174 -41.66 -1.61 7.07
C ASN A 174 -42.08 -0.12 7.17
N THR A 175 -41.72 0.54 8.26
CA THR A 175 -42.05 1.94 8.52
C THR A 175 -40.79 2.80 8.64
N ALA A 176 -40.94 4.10 8.40
CA ALA A 176 -39.85 5.06 8.48
C ALA A 176 -40.25 6.26 9.37
N PRO A 177 -40.12 6.11 10.68
CA PRO A 177 -40.37 7.23 11.59
C PRO A 177 -39.31 8.31 11.40
N ARG A 178 -39.76 9.59 11.42
CA ARG A 178 -38.83 10.72 11.35
C ARG A 178 -38.16 10.93 12.69
N THR A 179 -36.84 11.19 12.66
CA THR A 179 -36.08 11.47 13.90
C THR A 179 -36.14 12.94 14.30
N ASN A 180 -36.59 13.84 13.38
CA ASN A 180 -36.61 15.30 13.54
C ASN A 180 -35.24 15.92 13.85
N TRP A 181 -34.16 15.22 13.49
CA TRP A 181 -32.81 15.72 13.66
C TRP A 181 -32.28 16.32 12.37
N GLN A 182 -31.64 17.51 12.47
CA GLN A 182 -31.04 18.21 11.33
C GLN A 182 -29.76 18.93 11.75
N ASP A 183 -28.75 18.89 10.90
CA ASP A 183 -27.56 19.74 10.97
C ASP A 183 -26.88 19.85 9.58
N TYR A 184 -25.88 20.71 9.44
CA TYR A 184 -25.17 20.89 8.17
C TYR A 184 -24.05 19.87 7.99
N GLY A 185 -23.88 19.35 6.76
CA GLY A 185 -22.75 18.56 6.33
C GLY A 185 -22.91 17.04 6.44
N LYS A 186 -21.85 16.33 6.11
CA LYS A 186 -21.80 14.86 6.20
C LYS A 186 -21.78 14.40 7.64
N LEU A 187 -22.55 13.37 7.94
CA LEU A 187 -22.51 12.69 9.21
C LEU A 187 -21.88 11.31 9.03
N GLN A 188 -21.22 10.85 10.06
CA GLN A 188 -20.81 9.46 10.24
C GLN A 188 -21.68 8.82 11.30
N LEU A 189 -22.14 7.61 11.06
CA LEU A 189 -22.90 6.79 11.99
C LEU A 189 -22.11 5.52 12.27
N GLU A 190 -22.12 5.10 13.53
CA GLU A 190 -21.48 3.88 13.98
C GLU A 190 -22.37 3.16 14.98
N SER A 191 -22.57 1.86 14.79
CA SER A 191 -23.32 1.02 15.71
C SER A 191 -22.45 0.63 16.89
N GLY A 192 -23.04 0.56 18.08
CA GLY A 192 -22.33 0.18 19.28
C GLY A 192 -23.01 -0.94 20.06
N PRO A 193 -22.35 -1.48 21.07
CA PRO A 193 -22.89 -2.53 21.91
C PRO A 193 -24.08 -2.01 22.74
N GLY A 194 -25.06 -2.88 23.00
CA GLY A 194 -26.23 -2.57 23.83
C GLY A 194 -27.17 -1.55 23.19
N ASP A 195 -27.45 -1.70 21.90
CA ASP A 195 -28.36 -0.82 21.15
C ASP A 195 -27.98 0.66 21.24
N ARG A 196 -26.70 0.96 21.10
CA ARG A 196 -26.15 2.32 21.06
C ARG A 196 -25.77 2.70 19.64
N MET A 197 -25.87 3.97 19.36
CA MET A 197 -25.39 4.55 18.10
C MET A 197 -24.55 5.80 18.39
N LEU A 198 -23.41 5.89 17.73
CA LEU A 198 -22.57 7.09 17.70
C LEU A 198 -22.84 7.85 16.40
N MET A 199 -23.01 9.14 16.52
CA MET A 199 -23.11 10.05 15.39
C MET A 199 -22.03 11.10 15.51
N GLY A 200 -21.22 11.23 14.45
CA GLY A 200 -20.15 12.20 14.36
C GLY A 200 -20.28 13.09 13.14
N GLN A 201 -19.95 14.36 13.31
CA GLN A 201 -19.86 15.32 12.21
C GLN A 201 -18.39 15.69 12.00
N PRO A 202 -17.78 15.32 10.86
CA PRO A 202 -16.44 15.78 10.54
C PRO A 202 -16.39 17.28 10.27
N LEU A 203 -15.21 17.87 10.47
CA LEU A 203 -14.97 19.27 10.11
C LEU A 203 -15.22 19.47 8.61
N ASN A 204 -16.01 20.47 8.28
CA ASN A 204 -16.24 20.89 6.89
C ASN A 204 -16.40 22.41 6.80
N SER A 205 -16.43 22.97 5.61
CA SER A 205 -16.50 24.42 5.36
C SER A 205 -17.77 25.10 5.88
N GLN A 206 -18.82 24.33 6.22
CA GLN A 206 -20.09 24.84 6.72
C GLN A 206 -20.28 24.57 8.22
N ALA A 207 -19.66 23.52 8.75
CA ALA A 207 -19.71 23.15 10.16
C ALA A 207 -18.40 23.54 10.85
N ALA A 208 -18.35 24.76 11.35
CA ALA A 208 -17.17 25.26 12.08
C ALA A 208 -16.92 24.52 13.42
N ASN A 209 -17.94 23.85 13.95
CA ASN A 209 -17.89 23.16 15.24
C ASN A 209 -18.31 21.69 15.06
N PRO A 210 -17.39 20.79 14.69
CA PRO A 210 -17.66 19.36 14.62
C PRO A 210 -18.16 18.83 15.97
N PHE A 211 -18.97 17.78 15.94
CA PHE A 211 -19.56 17.22 17.14
C PHE A 211 -19.57 15.69 17.14
N LEU A 212 -19.72 15.13 18.33
CA LEU A 212 -20.07 13.74 18.57
C LEU A 212 -21.32 13.67 19.45
N THR A 213 -22.16 12.67 19.19
CA THR A 213 -23.35 12.39 19.99
C THR A 213 -23.50 10.88 20.17
N VAL A 214 -23.74 10.44 21.39
CA VAL A 214 -24.09 9.06 21.74
C VAL A 214 -25.59 8.97 21.94
N TYR A 215 -26.24 8.04 21.27
CA TYR A 215 -27.66 7.73 21.40
C TYR A 215 -27.87 6.33 21.97
N ASP A 216 -28.94 6.18 22.75
CA ASP A 216 -29.57 4.91 23.05
C ASP A 216 -30.71 4.69 22.04
N THR A 217 -30.80 3.50 21.48
CA THR A 217 -31.77 3.12 20.45
C THR A 217 -32.61 1.91 20.85
N SER A 218 -32.49 1.45 22.10
CA SER A 218 -33.09 0.21 22.60
C SER A 218 -34.62 0.17 22.48
N GLU A 219 -35.29 1.33 22.52
CA GLU A 219 -36.75 1.42 22.36
C GLU A 219 -37.19 1.77 20.93
N GLY A 220 -36.28 1.66 19.93
CA GLY A 220 -36.56 2.04 18.55
C GLY A 220 -36.69 3.55 18.33
N THR A 221 -36.30 4.36 19.33
CA THR A 221 -36.26 5.82 19.29
C THR A 221 -34.87 6.32 19.67
N LEU A 222 -34.49 7.51 19.16
CA LEU A 222 -33.20 8.11 19.51
C LEU A 222 -33.30 8.84 20.84
N VAL A 223 -32.70 8.28 21.87
CA VAL A 223 -32.52 8.96 23.16
C VAL A 223 -31.07 9.43 23.29
N ARG A 224 -30.85 10.74 23.34
CA ARG A 224 -29.53 11.32 23.44
C ARG A 224 -28.94 11.15 24.84
N ASN A 225 -27.87 10.35 24.95
CA ASN A 225 -27.19 10.12 26.23
C ASN A 225 -26.08 11.14 26.49
N ALA A 226 -25.26 11.47 25.48
CA ALA A 226 -24.20 12.45 25.57
C ALA A 226 -24.03 13.18 24.23
N ALA A 227 -23.59 14.44 24.32
CA ALA A 227 -23.22 15.22 23.13
C ALA A 227 -22.09 16.20 23.47
N ARG A 228 -21.13 16.35 22.57
CA ARG A 228 -20.05 17.33 22.67
C ARG A 228 -19.79 17.98 21.32
N ARG A 229 -19.62 19.33 21.33
CA ARG A 229 -19.10 20.09 20.19
C ARG A 229 -17.65 20.44 20.48
N PHE A 230 -16.82 20.29 19.44
CA PHE A 230 -15.39 20.56 19.49
C PHE A 230 -15.14 21.91 18.82
N ALA A 231 -14.83 22.92 19.60
CA ALA A 231 -14.52 24.26 19.15
C ALA A 231 -13.15 24.69 19.66
N ASP A 232 -12.43 25.50 18.92
CA ASP A 232 -11.14 26.05 19.34
C ASP A 232 -11.25 26.87 20.65
N ALA A 233 -12.43 27.46 20.89
CA ALA A 233 -12.70 28.28 22.08
C ALA A 233 -12.67 27.47 23.39
N ASP A 234 -12.86 26.16 23.35
CA ASP A 234 -12.91 25.30 24.54
C ASP A 234 -11.54 24.75 24.94
N GLY A 235 -10.48 25.17 24.23
CA GLY A 235 -9.10 24.70 24.46
C GLY A 235 -8.87 23.22 24.11
N GLN A 236 -9.84 22.58 23.48
CA GLN A 236 -9.80 21.15 23.10
C GLN A 236 -9.41 20.91 21.62
N GLY A 237 -9.18 21.99 20.87
CA GLY A 237 -8.87 21.96 19.45
C GLY A 237 -10.04 21.54 18.56
N ALA A 238 -9.94 21.84 17.28
CA ALA A 238 -10.88 21.35 16.27
C ALA A 238 -10.75 19.84 16.13
N LEU A 239 -11.88 19.13 15.92
CA LEU A 239 -11.91 17.71 15.62
C LEU A 239 -11.90 17.50 14.10
N ASP A 240 -10.84 16.90 13.55
CA ASP A 240 -10.81 16.43 12.17
C ASP A 240 -11.13 14.92 12.14
N LEU A 241 -12.42 14.61 12.31
CA LEU A 241 -12.94 13.24 12.40
C LEU A 241 -12.74 12.46 11.10
N LYS A 242 -11.98 11.37 11.17
CA LYS A 242 -11.83 10.41 10.07
C LYS A 242 -12.60 9.12 10.33
N ASP A 243 -12.61 8.67 11.59
CA ASP A 243 -13.28 7.44 12.02
C ASP A 243 -13.59 7.45 13.51
N MET A 244 -14.50 6.59 13.96
CA MET A 244 -14.89 6.45 15.36
C MET A 244 -15.39 5.03 15.64
N ALA A 245 -15.11 4.52 16.85
CA ALA A 245 -15.51 3.17 17.25
C ALA A 245 -15.83 3.13 18.75
N PHE A 246 -16.83 2.32 19.14
CA PHE A 246 -17.07 2.00 20.53
C PHE A 246 -16.09 0.94 21.04
N SER A 247 -15.69 1.03 22.32
CA SER A 247 -15.12 -0.12 23.02
C SER A 247 -16.14 -1.26 23.15
N ALA A 248 -15.68 -2.49 23.26
CA ALA A 248 -16.56 -3.66 23.33
C ALA A 248 -17.57 -3.62 24.48
N ASP A 249 -17.21 -3.01 25.62
CA ASP A 249 -18.10 -2.77 26.77
C ASP A 249 -18.99 -1.53 26.62
N GLY A 250 -18.79 -0.74 25.57
CA GLY A 250 -19.52 0.49 25.31
C GLY A 250 -19.19 1.64 26.27
N SER A 251 -18.16 1.54 27.11
CA SER A 251 -17.80 2.59 28.09
C SER A 251 -16.97 3.72 27.49
N LYS A 252 -16.30 3.46 26.36
CA LYS A 252 -15.41 4.39 25.67
C LYS A 252 -15.76 4.52 24.20
N VAL A 253 -15.33 5.63 23.62
CA VAL A 253 -15.29 5.88 22.18
C VAL A 253 -13.88 6.25 21.80
N ALA A 254 -13.28 5.52 20.86
CA ALA A 254 -12.06 5.95 20.21
C ALA A 254 -12.40 6.74 18.94
N VAL A 255 -11.61 7.77 18.67
CA VAL A 255 -11.77 8.67 17.51
C VAL A 255 -10.45 8.78 16.78
N ALA A 256 -10.43 8.50 15.50
CA ALA A 256 -9.33 8.84 14.61
C ALA A 256 -9.46 10.33 14.23
N ASP A 257 -8.68 11.18 14.89
CA ASP A 257 -8.63 12.62 14.66
C ASP A 257 -7.36 12.95 13.87
N ALA A 258 -7.50 13.39 12.63
CA ALA A 258 -6.34 13.68 11.80
C ALA A 258 -5.49 14.84 12.33
N ALA A 259 -6.06 15.72 13.14
CA ALA A 259 -5.32 16.84 13.76
C ALA A 259 -4.59 16.46 15.05
N ALA A 260 -5.14 15.52 15.84
CA ALA A 260 -4.65 15.18 17.18
C ALA A 260 -4.23 13.71 17.36
N GLY A 261 -4.38 12.85 16.32
CA GLY A 261 -4.13 11.42 16.42
C GLY A 261 -5.34 10.65 16.95
N THR A 262 -5.12 9.61 17.74
CA THR A 262 -6.22 8.83 18.34
C THR A 262 -6.64 9.47 19.66
N ARG A 263 -7.91 9.85 19.77
CA ARG A 263 -8.52 10.33 21.02
C ARG A 263 -9.37 9.23 21.63
N LEU A 264 -9.38 9.15 22.94
CA LEU A 264 -10.26 8.27 23.71
C LEU A 264 -11.22 9.12 24.54
N LEU A 265 -12.52 8.86 24.43
CA LEU A 265 -13.56 9.62 25.10
C LEU A 265 -14.44 8.71 25.97
N ASN A 266 -14.98 9.25 27.06
CA ASN A 266 -15.97 8.55 27.88
C ASN A 266 -17.35 8.62 27.21
N THR A 267 -18.09 7.52 27.11
CA THR A 267 -19.42 7.51 26.47
C THR A 267 -20.50 8.24 27.29
N THR A 268 -20.27 8.45 28.58
CA THR A 268 -21.24 9.10 29.49
C THR A 268 -21.39 10.60 29.24
N ASP A 269 -20.32 11.28 28.85
CA ASP A 269 -20.28 12.75 28.70
C ASP A 269 -19.38 13.23 27.55
N LEU A 270 -18.73 12.29 26.84
CA LEU A 270 -17.75 12.55 25.79
C LEU A 270 -16.53 13.37 26.24
N SER A 271 -16.24 13.41 27.56
CA SER A 271 -14.98 13.95 28.06
C SER A 271 -13.79 13.13 27.63
N ASP A 272 -12.62 13.78 27.46
CA ASP A 272 -11.39 13.07 27.12
C ASP A 272 -11.01 12.11 28.26
N ALA A 273 -10.69 10.87 27.91
CA ALA A 273 -10.16 9.87 28.82
C ALA A 273 -8.64 9.84 28.70
N GLU A 274 -7.96 9.60 29.81
CA GLU A 274 -6.53 9.34 29.79
C GLU A 274 -6.25 8.06 29.01
N THR A 275 -5.17 8.05 28.25
CA THR A 275 -4.74 6.89 27.48
C THR A 275 -3.23 6.76 27.49
N GLY A 276 -2.73 5.53 27.72
CA GLY A 276 -1.34 5.15 27.55
C GLY A 276 -1.02 4.61 26.14
N TYR A 277 -1.94 4.79 25.19
CA TYR A 277 -1.70 4.34 23.82
C TYR A 277 -0.49 5.05 23.23
N ALA A 278 0.38 4.27 22.56
CA ALA A 278 1.54 4.81 21.87
C ALA A 278 1.11 5.93 20.89
N ALA A 279 1.91 6.97 20.76
CA ALA A 279 1.66 7.99 19.74
C ALA A 279 1.74 7.36 18.33
N LEU A 280 1.01 7.92 17.38
CA LEU A 280 1.22 7.56 15.97
C LEU A 280 2.64 7.94 15.55
N PRO A 281 3.24 7.23 14.58
CA PRO A 281 4.54 7.58 14.05
C PRO A 281 4.64 9.03 13.58
N ALA A 282 5.81 9.62 13.68
CA ALA A 282 6.02 11.01 13.27
C ALA A 282 5.67 11.21 11.78
N GLY A 283 4.84 12.20 11.49
CA GLY A 283 4.37 12.50 10.13
C GLY A 283 3.15 11.68 9.69
N ALA A 284 2.72 10.68 10.46
CA ALA A 284 1.51 9.93 10.18
C ALA A 284 0.27 10.68 10.70
N THR A 285 -0.84 10.57 9.97
CA THR A 285 -2.14 11.15 10.37
C THR A 285 -3.16 10.03 10.58
N ALA A 286 -3.94 10.11 11.66
CA ALA A 286 -4.98 9.12 11.95
C ALA A 286 -6.01 9.04 10.82
N SER A 287 -6.35 7.82 10.40
CA SER A 287 -7.31 7.56 9.32
C SER A 287 -8.45 6.63 9.72
N ALA A 288 -8.20 5.67 10.61
CA ALA A 288 -9.18 4.69 11.04
C ALA A 288 -8.91 4.21 12.47
N VAL A 289 -9.95 3.68 13.14
CA VAL A 289 -9.86 3.10 14.48
C VAL A 289 -10.90 1.98 14.65
N ALA A 290 -10.53 0.88 15.28
CA ALA A 290 -11.47 -0.20 15.57
C ALA A 290 -11.08 -0.94 16.85
N PHE A 291 -12.04 -1.22 17.73
CA PHE A 291 -11.86 -2.14 18.84
C PHE A 291 -12.23 -3.57 18.42
N SER A 292 -11.48 -4.55 18.93
CA SER A 292 -11.87 -5.95 18.75
C SER A 292 -13.15 -6.26 19.53
N GLY A 293 -14.02 -7.10 18.96
CA GLY A 293 -15.30 -7.45 19.57
C GLY A 293 -15.16 -8.16 20.91
N ASP A 294 -14.04 -8.87 21.14
CA ASP A 294 -13.70 -9.50 22.42
C ASP A 294 -13.07 -8.54 23.45
N GLY A 295 -12.87 -7.27 23.07
CA GLY A 295 -12.38 -6.20 23.94
C GLY A 295 -10.88 -6.27 24.26
N LYS A 296 -10.09 -7.13 23.61
CA LYS A 296 -8.66 -7.30 23.92
C LYS A 296 -7.78 -6.28 23.24
N TYR A 297 -8.13 -5.87 22.02
CA TYR A 297 -7.28 -5.05 21.16
C TYR A 297 -7.98 -3.78 20.68
N ILE A 298 -7.17 -2.76 20.42
CA ILE A 298 -7.50 -1.60 19.59
C ILE A 298 -6.57 -1.57 18.40
N ALA A 299 -7.12 -1.42 17.18
CA ALA A 299 -6.39 -1.15 15.96
C ALA A 299 -6.50 0.34 15.62
N ARG A 300 -5.39 0.96 15.25
CA ARG A 300 -5.31 2.38 14.91
C ARG A 300 -4.60 2.53 13.59
N GLY A 301 -5.36 2.91 12.57
CA GLY A 301 -4.88 3.12 11.21
C GLY A 301 -4.39 4.54 10.99
N ALA A 302 -3.38 4.68 10.16
CA ALA A 302 -2.79 5.96 9.82
C ALA A 302 -2.56 6.08 8.31
N SER A 303 -2.42 7.32 7.86
CA SER A 303 -1.89 7.66 6.55
C SER A 303 -0.43 8.04 6.74
N ALA A 304 0.48 7.14 6.41
CA ALA A 304 1.92 7.32 6.48
C ALA A 304 2.58 7.10 5.12
N THR A 305 3.90 7.22 5.02
CA THR A 305 4.65 7.03 3.78
C THR A 305 5.85 6.11 4.00
N GLY A 306 6.19 5.33 2.98
CA GLY A 306 7.36 4.45 2.99
C GLY A 306 7.28 3.35 4.05
N ALA A 307 8.34 3.14 4.80
CA ALA A 307 8.42 2.14 5.87
C ALA A 307 7.82 2.60 7.22
N THR A 308 7.23 3.79 7.27
CA THR A 308 6.54 4.27 8.47
C THR A 308 5.28 3.43 8.71
N PRO A 309 5.06 2.88 9.92
CA PRO A 309 3.87 2.09 10.20
C PRO A 309 2.56 2.82 9.91
N ASP A 310 1.68 2.14 9.18
CA ASP A 310 0.32 2.61 8.85
C ASP A 310 -0.74 2.04 9.79
N LEU A 311 -0.41 0.95 10.48
CA LEU A 311 -1.31 0.29 11.39
C LEU A 311 -0.58 -0.06 12.68
N LEU A 312 -1.22 0.27 13.81
CA LEU A 312 -0.79 -0.10 15.15
C LEU A 312 -1.88 -0.93 15.82
N VAL A 313 -1.54 -2.10 16.32
CA VAL A 313 -2.45 -2.96 17.09
C VAL A 313 -1.87 -3.15 18.49
N GLN A 314 -2.65 -2.82 19.52
CA GLN A 314 -2.21 -2.92 20.91
C GLN A 314 -3.36 -3.33 21.84
N PRO A 315 -3.08 -3.67 23.12
CA PRO A 315 -4.13 -3.91 24.10
C PRO A 315 -5.15 -2.77 24.15
N ALA A 316 -6.44 -3.13 24.26
CA ALA A 316 -7.52 -2.14 24.35
C ALA A 316 -7.57 -1.41 25.68
N ASP A 317 -7.01 -1.99 26.74
CA ASP A 317 -6.90 -1.33 28.04
C ASP A 317 -5.96 -0.12 27.92
N PRO A 318 -6.45 1.11 28.11
CA PRO A 318 -5.62 2.30 28.00
C PRO A 318 -4.53 2.40 29.08
N ALA A 319 -4.59 1.59 30.14
CA ALA A 319 -3.56 1.52 31.17
C ALA A 319 -2.43 0.53 30.82
N ASP A 320 -2.63 -0.32 29.81
CA ASP A 320 -1.60 -1.25 29.34
C ASP A 320 -0.60 -0.52 28.43
N SER A 321 0.65 -0.45 28.86
CA SER A 321 1.74 0.20 28.14
C SER A 321 2.54 -0.76 27.23
N THR A 322 2.02 -1.95 26.94
CA THR A 322 2.64 -2.88 25.98
C THR A 322 2.83 -2.19 24.64
N ALA A 323 4.03 -2.30 24.09
CA ALA A 323 4.34 -1.72 22.79
C ALA A 323 3.38 -2.27 21.71
N PRO A 324 2.88 -1.42 20.79
CA PRO A 324 2.00 -1.87 19.73
C PRO A 324 2.71 -2.82 18.77
N LEU A 325 1.95 -3.70 18.15
CA LEU A 325 2.35 -4.36 16.91
C LEU A 325 2.25 -3.32 15.79
N GLU A 326 3.28 -3.22 14.98
CA GLU A 326 3.41 -2.20 13.95
C GLU A 326 3.47 -2.85 12.56
N PHE A 327 2.69 -2.30 11.61
CA PHE A 327 2.63 -2.79 10.24
C PHE A 327 2.78 -1.60 9.28
N ALA A 328 3.71 -1.72 8.32
CA ALA A 328 3.77 -0.88 7.14
C ALA A 328 3.35 -1.71 5.93
N PHE A 329 2.41 -1.23 5.12
CA PHE A 329 1.90 -2.00 4.00
C PHE A 329 2.74 -1.79 2.75
N GLU A 330 3.02 -2.88 2.02
CA GLU A 330 3.57 -2.79 0.67
C GLU A 330 2.57 -2.10 -0.26
N GLY A 331 3.08 -1.26 -1.16
CA GLY A 331 2.25 -0.56 -2.14
C GLY A 331 3.09 0.15 -3.19
N SER A 332 2.64 1.32 -3.64
CA SER A 332 3.40 2.23 -4.51
C SER A 332 4.61 2.83 -3.79
N LEU A 333 5.38 3.71 -4.45
CA LEU A 333 6.54 4.40 -3.84
C LEU A 333 6.26 5.07 -2.49
N ASP A 334 5.02 5.54 -2.30
CA ASP A 334 4.59 6.17 -1.04
C ASP A 334 4.06 5.18 0.00
N GLY A 335 4.07 3.87 -0.29
CA GLY A 335 3.38 2.87 0.51
C GLY A 335 1.85 2.91 0.33
N ASP A 336 1.18 1.86 0.80
CA ASP A 336 -0.27 1.86 0.90
C ASP A 336 -0.68 2.36 2.28
N ARG A 337 -1.76 3.13 2.36
CA ARG A 337 -2.27 3.79 3.57
C ARG A 337 -3.56 3.15 4.00
N VAL A 338 -3.82 3.08 5.29
CA VAL A 338 -5.15 2.65 5.78
C VAL A 338 -6.20 3.65 5.32
N ALA A 339 -7.18 3.17 4.57
CA ALA A 339 -8.29 4.00 4.10
C ALA A 339 -9.11 4.53 5.29
N PRO A 340 -9.65 5.75 5.23
CA PRO A 340 -10.55 6.25 6.27
C PRO A 340 -11.71 5.27 6.50
N ARG A 341 -11.98 4.90 7.76
CA ARG A 341 -12.97 3.89 8.16
C ARG A 341 -12.71 2.51 7.54
N GLY A 342 -11.46 2.22 7.20
CA GLY A 342 -11.07 1.00 6.50
C GLY A 342 -10.69 -0.15 7.43
N MET A 343 -11.14 -0.18 8.67
CA MET A 343 -10.80 -1.25 9.62
C MET A 343 -12.04 -1.77 10.34
N GLU A 344 -12.12 -3.09 10.47
CA GLU A 344 -13.16 -3.76 11.25
C GLU A 344 -12.65 -5.12 11.73
N TRP A 345 -13.03 -5.51 12.93
CA TRP A 345 -12.67 -6.79 13.52
C TRP A 345 -13.77 -7.84 13.34
N SER A 346 -13.36 -9.11 13.32
CA SER A 346 -14.30 -10.18 13.64
C SER A 346 -14.80 -10.06 15.08
N ALA A 347 -16.02 -10.50 15.34
CA ALA A 347 -16.64 -10.40 16.67
C ALA A 347 -15.85 -11.13 17.77
N ASP A 348 -15.12 -12.20 17.41
CA ASP A 348 -14.25 -12.96 18.32
C ASP A 348 -12.83 -12.37 18.48
N GLY A 349 -12.53 -11.27 17.78
CA GLY A 349 -11.21 -10.62 17.80
C GLY A 349 -10.09 -11.42 17.12
N SER A 350 -10.40 -12.51 16.42
CA SER A 350 -9.39 -13.38 15.80
C SER A 350 -8.85 -12.85 14.47
N ARG A 351 -9.58 -11.93 13.83
CA ARG A 351 -9.22 -11.32 12.53
C ARG A 351 -9.47 -9.83 12.55
N LEU A 352 -8.50 -9.08 12.05
CA LEU A 352 -8.65 -7.67 11.69
C LEU A 352 -8.69 -7.56 10.16
N PHE A 353 -9.72 -6.96 9.64
CA PHE A 353 -9.86 -6.63 8.22
C PHE A 353 -9.48 -5.18 8.02
N THR A 354 -8.53 -4.94 7.12
CA THR A 354 -8.03 -3.59 6.86
C THR A 354 -8.05 -3.30 5.36
N VAL A 355 -8.72 -2.24 4.97
CA VAL A 355 -8.67 -1.73 3.59
C VAL A 355 -7.58 -0.69 3.49
N THR A 356 -6.63 -0.90 2.58
CA THR A 356 -5.58 0.06 2.25
C THR A 356 -5.78 0.66 0.87
N THR A 357 -5.16 1.81 0.64
CA THR A 357 -5.20 2.52 -0.63
C THR A 357 -3.83 3.10 -0.97
N ASN A 358 -3.51 3.16 -2.28
CA ASN A 358 -2.32 3.86 -2.75
C ASN A 358 -2.41 5.39 -2.53
N ALA A 359 -1.31 6.10 -2.72
CA ALA A 359 -1.23 7.55 -2.56
C ALA A 359 -2.27 8.32 -3.41
N ALA A 360 -2.60 7.80 -4.61
CA ALA A 360 -3.60 8.40 -5.50
C ALA A 360 -5.05 8.11 -5.08
N GLY A 361 -5.30 7.21 -4.14
CA GLY A 361 -6.64 6.85 -3.66
C GLY A 361 -7.52 6.16 -4.70
N ASN A 362 -6.93 5.45 -5.66
CA ASN A 362 -7.64 4.84 -6.78
C ASN A 362 -7.37 3.33 -6.96
N GLN A 363 -6.55 2.74 -6.11
CA GLN A 363 -6.33 1.31 -5.98
C GLN A 363 -6.46 0.92 -4.52
N PHE A 364 -7.07 -0.23 -4.27
CA PHE A 364 -7.41 -0.68 -2.93
C PHE A 364 -7.09 -2.16 -2.75
N TRP A 365 -6.72 -2.52 -1.52
CA TRP A 365 -6.44 -3.89 -1.10
C TRP A 365 -7.17 -4.19 0.21
N LEU A 366 -7.61 -5.42 0.37
CA LEU A 366 -8.11 -5.97 1.62
C LEU A 366 -7.00 -6.81 2.24
N HIS A 367 -6.61 -6.49 3.46
CA HIS A 367 -5.73 -7.27 4.30
C HIS A 367 -6.56 -8.00 5.35
N VAL A 368 -6.29 -9.29 5.53
CA VAL A 368 -6.86 -10.11 6.60
C VAL A 368 -5.74 -10.43 7.57
N ILE A 369 -5.75 -9.80 8.73
CA ILE A 369 -4.66 -9.81 9.69
C ILE A 369 -5.06 -10.65 10.90
N GLN A 370 -4.23 -11.62 11.25
CA GLN A 370 -4.32 -12.36 12.50
C GLN A 370 -3.19 -11.89 13.42
N PRO A 371 -3.46 -11.02 14.40
CA PRO A 371 -2.41 -10.45 15.22
C PRO A 371 -1.64 -11.52 15.98
N PRO A 372 -0.30 -11.53 15.94
CA PRO A 372 0.53 -12.40 16.76
C PRO A 372 0.60 -11.87 18.19
N ALA A 373 1.01 -12.75 19.11
CA ALA A 373 1.27 -12.35 20.49
C ALA A 373 2.55 -11.49 20.64
N VAL A 374 3.53 -11.64 19.71
CA VAL A 374 4.84 -10.95 19.74
C VAL A 374 5.32 -10.68 18.32
N GLN A 375 5.90 -9.50 18.10
CA GLN A 375 6.71 -9.19 16.91
C GLN A 375 8.20 -9.18 17.26
N TYR A 376 9.03 -9.62 16.33
CA TYR A 376 10.48 -9.68 16.45
C TYR A 376 11.15 -8.52 15.70
N ASP A 377 12.32 -8.13 16.16
CA ASP A 377 13.08 -7.05 15.53
C ASP A 377 13.82 -7.54 14.29
N VAL A 378 13.88 -6.67 13.29
CA VAL A 378 14.65 -6.84 12.05
C VAL A 378 15.65 -5.72 11.90
N ARG A 379 16.80 -6.03 11.36
CA ARG A 379 17.89 -5.09 11.11
C ARG A 379 18.42 -5.25 9.69
N LEU A 380 18.44 -4.17 8.95
CA LEU A 380 19.17 -4.10 7.69
C LEU A 380 20.63 -3.73 7.97
N ASN A 381 21.57 -4.42 7.32
CA ASN A 381 22.99 -4.08 7.42
C ASN A 381 23.23 -2.70 6.80
N THR A 382 23.81 -1.80 7.56
CA THR A 382 24.11 -0.41 7.14
C THR A 382 25.17 -0.31 6.04
N THR A 383 25.91 -1.39 5.75
CA THR A 383 26.93 -1.40 4.70
C THR A 383 26.39 -2.14 3.48
N LEU A 384 25.86 -1.39 2.53
CA LEU A 384 25.53 -1.90 1.20
C LEU A 384 26.77 -1.89 0.30
N THR A 385 26.86 -2.84 -0.61
CA THR A 385 27.92 -2.91 -1.62
C THR A 385 27.31 -2.98 -3.01
N HIS A 386 28.05 -2.59 -4.03
CA HIS A 386 27.60 -2.68 -5.41
C HIS A 386 28.61 -3.35 -6.35
N SER A 387 28.14 -3.88 -7.46
CA SER A 387 28.94 -4.49 -8.50
C SER A 387 28.30 -4.24 -9.88
N PRO A 388 29.08 -3.80 -10.87
CA PRO A 388 30.54 -3.54 -10.84
C PRO A 388 30.90 -2.36 -9.96
N THR A 389 32.15 -2.26 -9.51
CA THR A 389 32.65 -1.13 -8.69
C THR A 389 32.65 0.21 -9.42
N GLN A 390 32.71 0.17 -10.75
CA GLN A 390 32.50 1.34 -11.61
C GLN A 390 31.18 1.12 -12.35
N ALA A 391 30.13 1.79 -11.89
CA ALA A 391 28.83 1.79 -12.54
C ALA A 391 28.88 2.68 -13.79
N VAL A 392 28.22 2.22 -14.85
CA VAL A 392 28.16 2.91 -16.15
C VAL A 392 26.69 3.06 -16.53
N ALA A 393 26.32 4.21 -17.09
CA ALA A 393 24.97 4.48 -17.53
C ALA A 393 24.50 3.45 -18.59
N GLY A 394 23.30 2.88 -18.38
CA GLY A 394 22.72 1.87 -19.26
C GLY A 394 23.31 0.47 -19.10
N GLU A 395 24.13 0.22 -18.09
CA GLU A 395 24.69 -1.10 -17.78
C GLU A 395 24.10 -1.69 -16.50
N PRO A 396 23.97 -3.05 -16.44
CA PRO A 396 23.46 -3.70 -15.26
C PRO A 396 24.30 -3.44 -14.00
N LEU A 397 23.62 -3.07 -12.91
CA LEU A 397 24.19 -2.85 -11.60
C LEU A 397 23.48 -3.72 -10.57
N SER A 398 24.24 -4.30 -9.64
CA SER A 398 23.68 -5.00 -8.49
C SER A 398 24.07 -4.30 -7.19
N VAL A 399 23.09 -3.97 -6.33
CA VAL A 399 23.30 -3.52 -4.97
C VAL A 399 22.98 -4.65 -4.02
N ARG A 400 23.88 -4.94 -3.08
CA ARG A 400 23.79 -6.10 -2.19
C ARG A 400 23.81 -5.68 -0.74
N GLY A 401 22.99 -6.32 0.04
CA GLY A 401 22.91 -6.13 1.48
C GLY A 401 22.57 -7.42 2.21
N ARG A 402 22.36 -7.27 3.50
CA ARG A 402 21.96 -8.36 4.39
C ARG A 402 20.88 -7.87 5.34
N LEU A 403 19.90 -8.73 5.60
CA LEU A 403 18.86 -8.57 6.60
C LEU A 403 19.10 -9.62 7.69
N GLU A 404 19.00 -9.19 8.93
CA GLU A 404 19.07 -10.05 10.13
C GLU A 404 17.77 -9.87 10.91
N TYR A 405 17.25 -10.95 11.48
CA TYR A 405 16.02 -10.92 12.27
C TYR A 405 16.18 -11.77 13.53
N ASP A 406 15.45 -11.39 14.56
CA ASP A 406 15.30 -12.17 15.79
C ASP A 406 14.09 -13.12 15.66
N GLY A 407 13.96 -14.09 16.54
CA GLY A 407 12.80 -14.99 16.58
C GLY A 407 12.89 -16.21 15.67
N PRO A 408 11.76 -16.90 15.44
CA PRO A 408 11.70 -18.09 14.60
C PRO A 408 11.88 -17.75 13.13
N ALA A 409 12.34 -18.72 12.34
CA ALA A 409 12.42 -18.56 10.89
C ALA A 409 11.03 -18.24 10.30
N PRO A 410 10.91 -17.25 9.41
CA PRO A 410 9.64 -16.93 8.79
C PRO A 410 9.14 -18.09 7.90
N ALA A 411 7.82 -18.24 7.81
CA ALA A 411 7.20 -19.29 6.99
C ALA A 411 7.41 -19.04 5.48
N GLU A 412 7.43 -17.78 5.09
CA GLU A 412 7.71 -17.33 3.73
C GLU A 412 9.03 -16.53 3.71
N PRO A 413 9.77 -16.55 2.59
CA PRO A 413 10.97 -15.74 2.46
C PRO A 413 10.67 -14.25 2.64
N LEU A 414 11.42 -13.59 3.51
CA LEU A 414 11.33 -12.15 3.70
C LEU A 414 11.65 -11.40 2.40
N LYS A 415 11.10 -10.21 2.25
CA LYS A 415 11.33 -9.35 1.08
C LYS A 415 11.80 -7.98 1.54
N VAL A 416 12.70 -7.39 0.78
CA VAL A 416 13.08 -5.98 0.91
C VAL A 416 12.57 -5.22 -0.31
N ARG A 417 12.16 -3.98 -0.11
CA ARG A 417 11.83 -3.05 -1.19
C ARG A 417 13.03 -2.17 -1.48
N ALA A 418 13.22 -1.81 -2.73
CA ALA A 418 14.27 -0.88 -3.11
C ALA A 418 13.75 0.24 -4.01
N THR A 419 14.28 1.44 -3.80
CA THR A 419 14.09 2.59 -4.67
C THR A 419 15.45 3.15 -5.08
N ARG A 420 15.50 3.83 -6.24
CA ARG A 420 16.63 4.62 -6.69
C ARG A 420 16.21 6.08 -6.80
N THR A 421 17.00 6.98 -6.24
CA THR A 421 16.86 8.44 -6.42
C THR A 421 18.02 8.96 -7.22
N ASP A 422 17.76 9.61 -8.34
CA ASP A 422 18.73 10.25 -9.22
C ASP A 422 18.22 11.63 -9.70
N ALA A 423 18.83 12.21 -10.73
CA ALA A 423 18.45 13.54 -11.23
C ALA A 423 17.02 13.63 -11.78
N ASP A 424 16.46 12.51 -12.24
CA ASP A 424 15.07 12.45 -12.73
C ASP A 424 14.03 12.20 -11.62
N GLY A 425 14.48 11.93 -10.39
CA GLY A 425 13.61 11.72 -9.25
C GLY A 425 13.73 10.34 -8.62
N VAL A 426 12.63 9.86 -8.03
CA VAL A 426 12.57 8.57 -7.34
C VAL A 426 11.96 7.51 -8.25
N HIS A 427 12.67 6.38 -8.38
CA HIS A 427 12.27 5.23 -9.18
C HIS A 427 12.03 4.03 -8.27
N ASP A 428 10.87 3.41 -8.37
CA ASP A 428 10.58 2.17 -7.65
C ASP A 428 11.19 0.98 -8.40
N LEU A 429 12.08 0.28 -7.75
CA LEU A 429 12.71 -0.92 -8.28
C LEU A 429 11.95 -2.20 -7.91
N GLY A 430 10.92 -2.09 -7.05
CA GLY A 430 10.11 -3.21 -6.59
C GLY A 430 10.71 -3.94 -5.39
N THR A 431 10.27 -5.20 -5.21
CA THR A 431 10.66 -6.03 -4.06
C THR A 431 11.63 -7.15 -4.46
N PHE A 432 12.56 -7.46 -3.56
CA PHE A 432 13.60 -8.46 -3.75
C PHE A 432 13.58 -9.46 -2.60
N THR A 433 13.60 -10.75 -2.93
CA THR A 433 13.57 -11.83 -1.95
C THR A 433 14.89 -11.91 -1.18
N VAL A 434 14.79 -12.01 0.14
CA VAL A 434 15.90 -12.30 1.04
C VAL A 434 16.14 -13.81 1.03
N LYS A 435 17.39 -14.22 0.87
CA LYS A 435 17.78 -15.63 0.89
C LYS A 435 17.86 -16.16 2.33
N ASP A 436 17.94 -17.48 2.50
CA ASP A 436 18.03 -18.14 3.80
C ASP A 436 19.24 -17.68 4.62
N ASP A 437 20.31 -17.23 3.98
CA ASP A 437 21.49 -16.67 4.65
C ASP A 437 21.33 -15.19 5.03
N GLY A 438 20.17 -14.60 4.80
CA GLY A 438 19.87 -13.20 5.05
C GLY A 438 20.34 -12.26 3.93
N SER A 439 21.03 -12.74 2.91
CA SER A 439 21.51 -11.89 1.81
C SER A 439 20.40 -11.54 0.82
N TYR A 440 20.45 -10.31 0.27
CA TYR A 440 19.59 -9.90 -0.84
C TYR A 440 20.39 -9.15 -1.91
N THR A 441 19.83 -9.09 -3.11
CA THR A 441 20.43 -8.39 -4.25
C THR A 441 19.37 -7.60 -5.00
N VAL A 442 19.54 -6.30 -5.03
CA VAL A 442 18.77 -5.38 -5.87
C VAL A 442 19.44 -5.33 -7.23
N LEU A 443 18.68 -5.54 -8.28
CA LEU A 443 19.14 -5.46 -9.68
C LEU A 443 18.53 -4.22 -10.32
N ASP A 444 19.37 -3.42 -10.99
CA ASP A 444 18.99 -2.19 -11.65
C ASP A 444 19.86 -1.91 -12.87
N GLU A 445 19.45 -0.97 -13.70
CA GLU A 445 20.16 -0.48 -14.88
C GLU A 445 19.99 1.06 -14.92
N PRO A 446 20.82 1.81 -14.15
CA PRO A 446 20.69 3.26 -14.04
C PRO A 446 20.97 3.94 -15.38
N GLY A 447 19.98 4.69 -15.90
CA GLY A 447 20.06 5.32 -17.23
C GLY A 447 20.76 6.67 -17.26
N LEU A 448 21.09 7.28 -16.12
CA LEU A 448 21.67 8.62 -16.03
C LEU A 448 23.08 8.59 -15.44
N VAL A 449 23.92 9.50 -15.90
CA VAL A 449 25.23 9.78 -15.34
C VAL A 449 25.09 10.69 -14.12
N GLY A 450 25.79 10.40 -13.05
CA GLY A 450 25.74 11.14 -11.80
C GLY A 450 25.50 10.24 -10.59
N ASP A 451 25.14 10.83 -9.48
CA ASP A 451 24.88 10.06 -8.27
C ASP A 451 23.49 9.44 -8.30
N ALA A 452 23.44 8.13 -8.07
CA ALA A 452 22.24 7.32 -7.89
C ALA A 452 22.22 6.80 -6.45
N THR A 453 21.26 7.24 -5.64
CA THR A 453 21.10 6.79 -4.26
C THR A 453 20.05 5.70 -4.18
N TYR A 454 20.45 4.53 -3.76
CA TYR A 454 19.60 3.37 -3.52
C TYR A 454 19.15 3.38 -2.06
N THR A 455 17.84 3.31 -1.83
CA THR A 455 17.25 3.14 -0.52
C THR A 455 16.65 1.75 -0.46
N VAL A 456 16.98 0.98 0.58
CA VAL A 456 16.42 -0.34 0.82
C VAL A 456 15.65 -0.30 2.12
N SER A 457 14.40 -0.76 2.07
CA SER A 457 13.43 -0.78 3.18
C SER A 457 12.97 -2.20 3.45
N TYR A 458 12.73 -2.51 4.72
CA TYR A 458 11.95 -3.65 5.13
C TYR A 458 10.69 -3.16 5.83
N LEU A 459 9.55 -3.38 5.22
CA LEU A 459 8.27 -2.78 5.66
C LEU A 459 7.64 -3.51 6.86
N GLY A 460 8.24 -4.62 7.27
CA GLY A 460 7.67 -5.47 8.31
C GLY A 460 6.68 -6.49 7.77
N ASP A 461 6.30 -7.39 8.64
CA ASP A 461 5.22 -8.36 8.45
C ASP A 461 4.52 -8.61 9.80
N LEU A 462 3.60 -9.57 9.86
CA LEU A 462 2.85 -9.85 11.09
C LEU A 462 3.73 -10.32 12.25
N THR A 463 4.90 -10.89 11.98
CA THR A 463 5.82 -11.44 12.98
C THR A 463 7.08 -10.62 13.18
N HIS A 464 7.34 -9.66 12.30
CA HIS A 464 8.56 -8.86 12.32
C HIS A 464 8.26 -7.38 12.14
N ARG A 465 8.89 -6.54 12.95
CA ARG A 465 8.76 -5.09 12.88
C ARG A 465 9.40 -4.51 11.63
N PRO A 466 8.91 -3.37 11.12
CA PRO A 466 9.64 -2.60 10.12
C PRO A 466 11.06 -2.29 10.59
N ALA A 467 12.01 -2.30 9.66
CA ALA A 467 13.40 -1.93 9.93
C ALA A 467 13.70 -0.51 9.46
N THR A 468 14.69 0.12 10.08
CA THR A 468 15.21 1.40 9.60
C THR A 468 15.81 1.23 8.20
N ASP A 469 15.43 2.11 7.29
CA ASP A 469 15.93 2.14 5.93
C ASP A 469 17.45 2.31 5.87
N VAL A 470 18.07 1.68 4.88
CA VAL A 470 19.50 1.84 4.60
C VAL A 470 19.69 2.41 3.21
N THR A 471 20.69 3.27 3.06
CA THR A 471 20.97 3.96 1.81
C THR A 471 22.39 3.68 1.31
N HIS A 472 22.56 3.69 -0.01
CA HIS A 472 23.85 3.55 -0.66
C HIS A 472 23.90 4.38 -1.94
N THR A 473 24.86 5.32 -2.00
CA THR A 473 25.03 6.15 -3.18
C THR A 473 26.11 5.55 -4.08
N VAL A 474 25.78 5.41 -5.36
CA VAL A 474 26.66 4.93 -6.43
C VAL A 474 26.85 6.06 -7.43
N THR A 475 28.08 6.42 -7.72
CA THR A 475 28.36 7.35 -8.83
C THR A 475 28.39 6.60 -10.14
N VAL A 476 27.43 6.88 -11.01
CA VAL A 476 27.29 6.29 -12.36
C VAL A 476 28.10 7.12 -13.34
N GLY A 477 29.07 6.49 -13.98
CA GLY A 477 29.95 7.13 -14.95
C GLY A 477 29.38 7.10 -16.38
N LYS A 478 30.03 7.83 -17.26
CA LYS A 478 29.77 7.77 -18.70
C LYS A 478 30.25 6.43 -19.27
N ALA A 479 29.55 5.92 -20.28
CA ALA A 479 29.93 4.74 -21.01
C ALA A 479 31.24 4.97 -21.80
N PRO A 480 32.26 4.15 -21.64
CA PRO A 480 33.47 4.24 -22.45
C PRO A 480 33.19 4.03 -23.93
N THR A 481 33.82 4.81 -24.78
CA THR A 481 33.76 4.63 -26.24
C THR A 481 35.14 4.33 -26.83
N SER A 482 35.17 3.69 -27.98
CA SER A 482 36.39 3.34 -28.67
C SER A 482 36.27 3.52 -30.18
N ILE A 483 37.30 4.11 -30.77
CA ILE A 483 37.46 4.21 -32.23
C ILE A 483 38.65 3.33 -32.63
N ALA A 484 38.40 2.40 -33.56
CA ALA A 484 39.45 1.62 -34.18
C ALA A 484 39.53 1.99 -35.67
N LEU A 485 40.77 2.15 -36.18
CA LEU A 485 41.03 2.51 -37.57
C LEU A 485 41.82 1.41 -38.29
N THR A 486 41.45 1.12 -39.51
CA THR A 486 42.19 0.29 -40.45
C THR A 486 42.56 1.15 -41.65
N ALA A 487 43.84 1.42 -41.82
CA ALA A 487 44.38 2.23 -42.89
C ALA A 487 45.39 1.40 -43.71
N PRO A 488 45.52 1.64 -45.02
CA PRO A 488 46.60 1.04 -45.82
C PRO A 488 47.95 1.60 -45.36
N ALA A 489 49.01 0.75 -45.39
CA ALA A 489 50.37 1.17 -45.08
C ALA A 489 50.87 2.23 -46.07
N GLU A 490 50.51 2.10 -47.36
CA GLU A 490 50.85 2.99 -48.43
C GLU A 490 49.63 3.35 -49.29
N ALA A 491 49.67 4.59 -49.83
CA ALA A 491 48.68 5.07 -50.80
C ALA A 491 49.34 5.99 -51.82
N SER A 492 48.72 6.25 -52.97
CA SER A 492 49.24 7.22 -53.93
C SER A 492 48.42 8.51 -53.98
N LEU A 493 49.05 9.59 -54.43
CA LEU A 493 48.35 10.87 -54.67
C LEU A 493 47.24 10.74 -55.73
N SER A 494 47.32 9.77 -56.61
CA SER A 494 46.38 9.60 -57.73
C SER A 494 45.18 8.75 -57.35
N THR A 495 45.33 7.80 -56.43
CA THR A 495 44.25 6.88 -56.06
C THR A 495 43.53 7.24 -54.76
N GLY A 496 44.12 8.15 -53.98
CA GLY A 496 43.60 8.54 -52.70
C GLY A 496 43.83 7.51 -51.57
N VAL A 497 43.34 7.81 -50.41
CA VAL A 497 43.40 6.99 -49.19
C VAL A 497 41.99 6.63 -48.78
N ARG A 498 41.72 5.33 -48.59
CA ARG A 498 40.50 4.86 -47.92
C ARG A 498 40.87 4.29 -46.56
N ILE A 499 40.32 4.86 -45.50
CA ILE A 499 40.45 4.38 -44.13
C ILE A 499 39.05 3.88 -43.69
N THR A 500 39.00 2.68 -43.21
CA THR A 500 37.78 2.13 -42.58
C THR A 500 37.96 2.14 -41.07
N GLY A 501 36.88 2.25 -40.34
CA GLY A 501 36.96 2.19 -38.89
C GLY A 501 35.66 1.65 -38.30
N THR A 502 35.78 1.37 -37.00
CA THR A 502 34.63 1.01 -36.16
C THR A 502 34.60 1.93 -34.98
N PHE A 503 33.43 2.35 -34.61
CA PHE A 503 33.12 3.09 -33.39
C PHE A 503 32.26 2.18 -32.51
N THR A 504 32.66 1.98 -31.26
CA THR A 504 31.95 1.12 -30.31
C THR A 504 31.72 1.91 -29.02
N ALA A 505 30.60 1.66 -28.36
CA ALA A 505 30.29 2.11 -27.01
C ALA A 505 30.05 0.90 -26.13
N GLN A 506 30.44 0.96 -24.87
CA GLN A 506 30.01 0.01 -23.86
C GLN A 506 28.56 0.33 -23.53
N GLY A 507 27.70 -0.70 -23.42
CA GLY A 507 26.26 -0.54 -23.20
C GLY A 507 25.42 -0.92 -24.41
N LYS A 508 24.10 -0.84 -24.27
CA LYS A 508 23.16 -1.41 -25.26
C LYS A 508 23.00 -0.59 -26.55
N THR A 509 23.34 0.70 -26.53
CA THR A 509 23.08 1.59 -27.67
C THR A 509 24.30 2.42 -28.03
N LEU A 510 24.70 2.35 -29.30
CA LEU A 510 25.58 3.35 -29.87
C LEU A 510 24.90 4.72 -29.85
N PRO A 511 25.70 5.82 -29.69
CA PRO A 511 25.15 7.17 -29.84
C PRO A 511 24.47 7.32 -31.20
N ASP A 512 23.21 7.76 -31.21
CA ASP A 512 22.45 7.90 -32.47
C ASP A 512 23.15 8.91 -33.39
N ARG A 513 23.48 8.46 -34.62
CA ARG A 513 24.13 9.25 -35.64
C ARG A 513 25.41 9.97 -35.18
N ALA A 514 26.27 9.27 -34.42
CA ALA A 514 27.54 9.83 -34.00
C ALA A 514 28.30 10.40 -35.22
N VAL A 515 28.72 11.66 -35.10
CA VAL A 515 29.48 12.37 -36.14
C VAL A 515 30.92 12.48 -35.68
N LEU A 516 31.83 11.85 -36.43
CA LEU A 516 33.24 11.87 -36.12
C LEU A 516 33.93 13.04 -36.84
N LYS A 517 34.78 13.79 -36.08
CA LYS A 517 35.65 14.79 -36.64
C LYS A 517 36.89 14.11 -37.18
N VAL A 518 37.30 14.44 -38.39
CA VAL A 518 38.51 13.93 -39.05
C VAL A 518 39.48 15.05 -39.28
N GLU A 519 40.69 14.87 -38.81
CA GLU A 519 41.81 15.79 -39.06
C GLU A 519 42.94 15.04 -39.81
N ARG A 520 43.55 15.71 -40.79
CA ARG A 520 44.69 15.23 -41.50
C ARG A 520 45.89 16.13 -41.20
N THR A 521 46.98 15.50 -40.79
CA THR A 521 48.26 16.17 -40.58
C THR A 521 49.31 15.67 -41.54
N ASP A 522 49.88 16.55 -42.32
CA ASP A 522 50.98 16.32 -43.24
C ASP A 522 52.05 17.42 -43.12
N ARG A 523 53.06 17.43 -44.01
CA ARG A 523 54.14 18.45 -43.98
C ARG A 523 53.66 19.89 -44.19
N LEU A 524 52.43 20.13 -44.67
CA LEU A 524 51.81 21.45 -44.81
C LEU A 524 51.02 21.86 -43.59
N GLY A 525 50.99 21.05 -42.54
CA GLY A 525 50.25 21.26 -41.31
C GLY A 525 48.97 20.48 -41.19
N THR A 526 48.20 20.74 -40.14
CA THR A 526 46.92 20.07 -39.84
C THR A 526 45.77 20.77 -40.54
N GLY A 527 44.87 19.99 -41.11
CA GLY A 527 43.61 20.47 -41.70
C GLY A 527 42.46 19.55 -41.34
N THR A 528 41.27 20.11 -41.16
CA THR A 528 40.04 19.36 -40.92
C THR A 528 39.45 18.89 -42.23
N LEU A 529 39.09 17.62 -42.31
CA LEU A 529 38.37 17.01 -43.41
C LEU A 529 36.85 17.04 -43.14
N SER A 530 36.06 16.58 -44.09
CA SER A 530 34.61 16.40 -43.88
C SER A 530 34.36 15.41 -42.73
N SER A 531 33.44 15.75 -41.88
CA SER A 531 32.97 14.87 -40.80
C SER A 531 32.36 13.59 -41.38
N VAL A 532 32.48 12.51 -40.64
CA VAL A 532 31.96 11.19 -41.06
C VAL A 532 30.88 10.77 -40.06
N THR A 533 29.73 10.38 -40.59
CA THR A 533 28.65 9.79 -39.80
C THR A 533 28.84 8.31 -39.66
N VAL A 534 28.74 7.79 -38.46
CA VAL A 534 28.83 6.36 -38.15
C VAL A 534 27.54 5.67 -38.61
N ALA A 535 27.67 4.54 -39.26
CA ALA A 535 26.55 3.68 -39.66
C ALA A 535 25.94 2.97 -38.44
N ALA A 536 24.73 2.45 -38.56
CA ALA A 536 24.01 1.78 -37.47
C ALA A 536 24.76 0.55 -36.91
N ASP A 537 25.64 -0.07 -37.69
CA ASP A 537 26.48 -1.20 -37.29
C ASP A 537 27.81 -0.75 -36.64
N GLY A 538 27.98 0.56 -36.39
CA GLY A 538 29.20 1.11 -35.83
C GLY A 538 30.34 1.32 -36.84
N THR A 539 30.16 1.01 -38.13
CA THR A 539 31.21 1.18 -39.16
C THR A 539 31.21 2.60 -39.74
N PHE A 540 32.38 3.02 -40.23
CA PHE A 540 32.53 4.26 -40.98
C PHE A 540 33.68 4.17 -41.97
N THR A 541 33.69 5.05 -43.00
CA THR A 541 34.74 5.13 -44.00
C THR A 541 35.13 6.57 -44.24
N ILE A 542 36.44 6.81 -44.36
CA ILE A 542 37.03 8.07 -44.71
C ILE A 542 37.70 7.91 -46.05
N ASP A 543 37.30 8.66 -47.05
CA ASP A 543 37.95 8.76 -48.35
C ASP A 543 38.58 10.14 -48.47
N ASP A 544 39.89 10.18 -48.74
CA ASP A 544 40.64 11.42 -48.86
C ASP A 544 41.64 11.35 -50.03
N ILE A 545 41.88 12.50 -50.64
CA ILE A 545 42.97 12.67 -51.60
C ILE A 545 44.09 13.45 -50.89
N PRO A 546 45.21 12.80 -50.53
CA PRO A 546 46.32 13.44 -49.84
C PRO A 546 46.88 14.57 -50.69
N ARG A 547 47.28 15.66 -50.04
CA ARG A 547 47.87 16.85 -50.72
C ARG A 547 49.40 16.83 -50.79
N THR A 548 50.06 15.94 -50.07
CA THR A 548 51.52 15.83 -50.03
C THR A 548 51.96 14.39 -50.01
N ARG A 549 53.19 14.15 -50.47
CA ARG A 549 53.88 12.84 -50.35
C ARG A 549 54.47 12.68 -48.95
N ARG A 550 54.82 11.48 -48.56
CA ARG A 550 55.37 10.99 -47.28
C ARG A 550 54.27 10.73 -46.24
N GLU A 551 54.67 10.70 -44.99
CA GLU A 551 53.74 10.40 -43.89
C GLU A 551 52.59 11.40 -43.82
N THR A 552 51.41 10.86 -43.77
CA THR A 552 50.17 11.60 -43.55
C THR A 552 49.40 10.90 -42.41
N THR A 553 49.16 11.61 -41.34
CA THR A 553 48.42 11.09 -40.14
C THR A 553 47.00 11.58 -40.19
N TYR A 554 46.05 10.65 -40.05
CA TYR A 554 44.63 10.90 -39.89
C TYR A 554 44.29 10.70 -38.46
N LYS A 555 43.70 11.70 -37.81
CA LYS A 555 43.17 11.65 -36.45
C LYS A 555 41.66 11.72 -36.53
N VAL A 556 41.00 10.75 -35.97
CA VAL A 556 39.53 10.69 -35.85
C VAL A 556 39.18 10.88 -34.41
N SER A 557 38.21 11.74 -34.11
CA SER A 557 37.78 12.04 -32.76
C SER A 557 36.28 12.22 -32.66
N TRP A 558 35.77 11.79 -31.53
CA TRP A 558 34.39 12.01 -31.09
C TRP A 558 34.41 12.71 -29.74
N PRO A 559 33.65 13.80 -29.54
CA PRO A 559 33.74 14.62 -28.33
C PRO A 559 33.07 14.01 -27.10
N GLY A 560 32.31 12.90 -27.28
CA GLY A 560 31.41 12.38 -26.27
C GLY A 560 30.05 13.09 -26.30
N ASP A 561 29.15 12.60 -25.45
CA ASP A 561 27.86 13.19 -25.16
C ASP A 561 27.55 13.11 -23.64
N ASP A 562 26.29 13.29 -23.24
CA ASP A 562 25.92 13.26 -21.83
C ASP A 562 26.07 11.87 -21.19
N LEU A 563 25.98 10.80 -22.00
CA LEU A 563 26.02 9.41 -21.53
C LEU A 563 27.32 8.69 -21.85
N HIS A 564 28.14 9.20 -22.78
CA HIS A 564 29.31 8.52 -23.31
C HIS A 564 30.59 9.37 -23.20
N GLU A 565 31.70 8.72 -22.96
CA GLU A 565 33.04 9.37 -22.94
C GLU A 565 33.51 9.73 -24.36
N ALA A 566 34.38 10.74 -24.42
CA ALA A 566 35.07 11.10 -25.66
C ALA A 566 36.09 10.02 -26.06
N SER A 567 36.29 9.83 -27.36
CA SER A 567 37.31 8.93 -27.87
C SER A 567 38.06 9.47 -29.08
N THR A 568 39.29 8.97 -29.30
CA THR A 568 40.15 9.38 -30.40
C THR A 568 41.02 8.22 -30.86
N ALA A 569 41.25 8.16 -32.15
CA ALA A 569 42.23 7.25 -32.75
C ALA A 569 43.02 7.92 -33.88
N SER A 570 44.17 7.43 -34.15
CA SER A 570 45.00 7.94 -35.25
C SER A 570 45.60 6.81 -36.08
N ALA A 571 45.72 7.02 -37.39
CA ALA A 571 46.39 6.12 -38.33
C ALA A 571 47.29 6.90 -39.25
N THR A 572 48.47 6.37 -39.54
CA THR A 572 49.48 7.00 -40.43
C THR A 572 49.60 6.20 -41.69
N VAL A 573 49.56 6.88 -42.83
CA VAL A 573 49.70 6.31 -44.19
C VAL A 573 50.89 6.95 -44.86
N TYR A 574 51.73 6.14 -45.52
CA TYR A 574 52.84 6.66 -46.32
C TYR A 574 52.37 6.94 -47.76
N VAL A 575 52.39 8.19 -48.17
CA VAL A 575 51.87 8.64 -49.46
C VAL A 575 52.99 8.64 -50.49
N THR A 576 52.85 7.83 -51.55
CA THR A 576 53.76 7.76 -52.67
C THR A 576 53.31 8.65 -53.84
N ARG A 577 53.94 8.49 -55.04
CA ARG A 577 53.62 9.27 -56.22
C ARG A 577 52.29 8.89 -56.84
#